data_f5145438fea42115e9ae31f3d6504591
#
_entry.id   f5145438fea42115e9ae31f3d6504591
#
_cell.length_a   1.000
_cell.length_b   1.000
_cell.length_c   1.000
_cell.angle_alpha   90.00
_cell.angle_beta   90.00
_cell.angle_gamma   90.00
#
_symmetry.space_group_name_H-M   'P 1'
#
loop_
_entity.id
_entity.type
_entity.pdbx_description
1 polymer ?
#
loop_
_entity_poly.entity_id
_entity_poly.type
_entity_poly.pdbx_seq_one_letter_code
_entity_poly.pdbx_strand_id
1 'polypeptide(L)'
;MAKSNVKIPSINKAQISGRICNDLEVKHTTSGTAVLRLTVACDRNYKKGDEWVKETVFIPCIAWQNLAENTAKNAKKGMPVIVEGRLNVETYTTKEGIEKSQTNIVADKIHVLEWLPKEETFDSPSQGKDTPF
;
A
#
# COMPACT_ATOMS: atom_id res chain seq x y z
N MET A 1 20.03 -11.41 32.19
CA MET A 1 19.91 -11.48 30.76
C MET A 1 21.27 -11.52 30.09
N ALA A 2 21.46 -12.45 29.23
CA ALA A 2 22.73 -12.59 28.56
C ALA A 2 22.92 -11.46 27.56
N LYS A 3 24.12 -10.97 27.46
CA LYS A 3 24.43 -9.97 26.47
C LYS A 3 25.04 -10.64 25.27
N SER A 4 24.54 -10.23 24.12
CA SER A 4 25.04 -10.79 22.88
C SER A 4 26.13 -9.87 22.33
N ASN A 5 27.15 -10.48 21.75
CA ASN A 5 28.16 -9.72 21.05
C ASN A 5 27.73 -9.38 19.64
N VAL A 6 26.59 -9.89 19.21
CA VAL A 6 26.09 -9.66 17.87
C VAL A 6 25.14 -8.47 17.89
N LYS A 7 25.39 -7.51 17.04
CA LYS A 7 24.47 -6.40 16.87
C LYS A 7 23.44 -6.79 15.84
N ILE A 8 22.19 -6.67 16.21
CA ILE A 8 21.10 -7.02 15.30
C ILE A 8 20.66 -5.75 14.60
N PRO A 9 20.72 -5.72 13.28
CA PRO A 9 20.26 -4.54 12.55
C PRO A 9 18.77 -4.30 12.79
N SER A 10 18.39 -3.06 12.78
CA SER A 10 16.99 -2.69 12.94
C SER A 10 16.43 -2.30 11.59
N ILE A 11 16.08 -3.28 10.80
CA ILE A 11 15.54 -3.05 9.47
C ILE A 11 14.08 -3.47 9.46
N ASN A 12 13.26 -2.54 9.06
CA ASN A 12 11.83 -2.80 8.91
C ASN A 12 11.37 -1.98 7.72
N LYS A 13 11.37 -2.60 6.55
CA LYS A 13 10.99 -1.91 5.32
C LYS A 13 10.04 -2.76 4.53
N ALA A 14 9.06 -2.10 3.91
CA ALA A 14 8.11 -2.75 3.05
C ALA A 14 7.87 -1.86 1.86
N GLN A 15 7.71 -2.48 0.71
CA GLN A 15 7.42 -1.75 -0.51
C GLN A 15 6.43 -2.58 -1.31
N ILE A 16 5.32 -1.97 -1.67
CA ILE A 16 4.31 -2.65 -2.46
C ILE A 16 3.84 -1.73 -3.57
N SER A 17 3.27 -2.32 -4.58
CA SER A 17 2.63 -1.55 -5.63
C SER A 17 1.29 -2.20 -5.94
N GLY A 18 0.36 -1.39 -6.39
CA GLY A 18 -0.96 -1.87 -6.71
C GLY A 18 -1.90 -0.73 -6.96
N ARG A 19 -3.19 -1.01 -6.82
CA ARG A 19 -4.22 -0.02 -7.06
C ARG A 19 -4.95 0.30 -5.78
N ILE A 20 -5.31 1.55 -5.63
CA ILE A 20 -6.08 2.00 -4.47
C ILE A 20 -7.49 1.45 -4.58
N CYS A 21 -7.98 0.82 -3.51
CA CYS A 21 -9.27 0.15 -3.54
C CYS A 21 -10.38 0.90 -2.84
N ASN A 22 -10.08 1.96 -2.12
CA ASN A 22 -11.10 2.69 -1.38
C ASN A 22 -11.02 4.17 -1.68
N ASP A 23 -12.09 4.87 -1.35
CA ASP A 23 -12.09 6.32 -1.47
C ASP A 23 -11.16 6.89 -0.41
N LEU A 24 -10.44 7.93 -0.78
CA LEU A 24 -9.45 8.52 0.10
C LEU A 24 -10.07 9.70 0.84
N GLU A 25 -10.07 9.60 2.15
CA GLU A 25 -10.65 10.63 3.00
C GLU A 25 -9.70 10.88 4.16
N VAL A 26 -9.20 12.09 4.25
CA VAL A 26 -8.31 12.46 5.34
C VAL A 26 -9.14 12.66 6.59
N LYS A 27 -8.74 11.99 7.66
CA LYS A 27 -9.37 12.17 8.95
C LYS A 27 -8.34 12.75 9.90
N HIS A 28 -8.83 13.28 11.00
CA HIS A 28 -7.95 13.88 11.98
C HIS A 28 -8.14 13.20 13.33
N THR A 29 -7.03 12.96 14.01
CA THR A 29 -7.08 12.39 15.35
C THR A 29 -7.56 13.45 16.32
N THR A 30 -7.77 13.06 17.57
CA THR A 30 -8.20 14.01 18.57
C THR A 30 -7.17 15.13 18.78
N SER A 31 -5.91 14.85 18.49
CA SER A 31 -4.88 15.88 18.59
C SER A 31 -4.74 16.71 17.32
N GLY A 32 -5.57 16.45 16.31
CA GLY A 32 -5.53 17.23 15.09
C GLY A 32 -4.59 16.73 14.02
N THR A 33 -4.02 15.55 14.19
CA THR A 33 -3.07 15.01 13.21
C THR A 33 -3.82 14.35 12.07
N ALA A 34 -3.44 14.70 10.85
CA ALA A 34 -4.08 14.13 9.67
C ALA A 34 -3.65 12.70 9.47
N VAL A 35 -4.60 11.84 9.16
CA VAL A 35 -4.33 10.43 8.90
C VAL A 35 -5.17 9.99 7.71
N LEU A 36 -4.56 9.18 6.85
CA LEU A 36 -5.23 8.63 5.68
C LEU A 36 -5.01 7.13 5.68
N ARG A 37 -6.11 6.40 5.58
CA ARG A 37 -6.03 4.95 5.46
C ARG A 37 -6.43 4.57 4.05
N LEU A 38 -5.61 3.74 3.43
CA LEU A 38 -5.89 3.29 2.09
C LEU A 38 -5.57 1.81 1.99
N THR A 39 -6.32 1.12 1.14
CA THR A 39 -6.10 -0.28 0.88
C THR A 39 -5.57 -0.41 -0.54
N VAL A 40 -4.46 -1.11 -0.68
CA VAL A 40 -3.82 -1.29 -1.98
C VAL A 40 -3.98 -2.74 -2.40
N ALA A 41 -4.52 -2.94 -3.59
CA ALA A 41 -4.67 -4.28 -4.14
C ALA A 41 -3.40 -4.63 -4.90
N CYS A 42 -2.67 -5.60 -4.40
CA CYS A 42 -1.42 -6.04 -5.00
C CYS A 42 -1.67 -7.34 -5.74
N ASP A 43 -1.33 -7.36 -7.01
CA ASP A 43 -1.52 -8.53 -7.83
C ASP A 43 -0.23 -9.29 -7.96
N ARG A 44 -0.35 -10.59 -7.96
CA ARG A 44 0.79 -11.47 -8.15
C ARG A 44 0.38 -12.57 -9.12
N ASN A 45 1.21 -12.81 -10.11
CA ASN A 45 0.99 -13.91 -11.04
C ASN A 45 2.01 -14.99 -10.76
N TYR A 46 1.55 -16.21 -10.68
CA TYR A 46 2.47 -17.32 -10.48
C TYR A 46 1.98 -18.52 -11.27
N LYS A 47 2.89 -19.43 -11.51
CA LYS A 47 2.58 -20.60 -12.31
C LYS A 47 2.27 -21.77 -11.40
N LYS A 48 1.11 -22.38 -11.62
CA LYS A 48 0.72 -23.56 -10.88
C LYS A 48 0.55 -24.67 -11.90
N GLY A 49 1.48 -25.62 -11.92
CA GLY A 49 1.48 -26.60 -12.97
C GLY A 49 1.77 -25.92 -14.30
N ASP A 50 0.90 -26.09 -15.25
CA ASP A 50 1.04 -25.47 -16.55
C ASP A 50 0.22 -24.21 -16.72
N GLU A 51 -0.47 -23.78 -15.65
CA GLU A 51 -1.38 -22.65 -15.76
C GLU A 51 -0.86 -21.46 -14.97
N TRP A 52 -1.11 -20.28 -15.50
CA TRP A 52 -0.80 -19.05 -14.78
C TRP A 52 -1.99 -18.68 -13.92
N VAL A 53 -1.72 -18.39 -12.66
CA VAL A 53 -2.75 -18.04 -11.69
C VAL A 53 -2.47 -16.63 -11.19
N LYS A 54 -3.54 -15.83 -11.09
CA LYS A 54 -3.44 -14.49 -10.56
C LYS A 54 -4.00 -14.47 -9.14
N GLU A 55 -3.25 -13.87 -8.25
CA GLU A 55 -3.66 -13.74 -6.87
C GLU A 55 -3.61 -12.27 -6.50
N THR A 56 -4.67 -11.80 -5.83
CA THR A 56 -4.73 -10.42 -5.39
C THR A 56 -4.77 -10.38 -3.88
N VAL A 57 -3.90 -9.56 -3.30
CA VAL A 57 -3.86 -9.37 -1.86
C VAL A 57 -4.18 -7.93 -1.57
N PHE A 58 -4.97 -7.71 -0.54
CA PHE A 58 -5.36 -6.35 -0.15
C PHE A 58 -4.56 -5.94 1.07
N ILE A 59 -3.73 -4.94 0.91
CA ILE A 59 -2.80 -4.52 1.95
C ILE A 59 -3.26 -3.18 2.52
N PRO A 60 -3.56 -3.11 3.82
CA PRO A 60 -3.91 -1.82 4.42
C PRO A 60 -2.66 -0.97 4.65
N CYS A 61 -2.78 0.30 4.33
CA CYS A 61 -1.68 1.25 4.48
C CYS A 61 -2.18 2.47 5.20
N ILE A 62 -1.27 3.14 5.92
CA ILE A 62 -1.62 4.34 6.67
C ILE A 62 -0.61 5.42 6.34
N ALA A 63 -1.10 6.62 6.04
CA ALA A 63 -0.26 7.78 5.83
C ALA A 63 -0.61 8.83 6.87
N TRP A 64 0.39 9.56 7.33
CA TRP A 64 0.22 10.56 8.38
C TRP A 64 0.62 11.93 7.91
N GLN A 65 -0.07 12.96 8.42
CA GLN A 65 0.30 14.36 8.29
C GLN A 65 0.38 14.79 6.83
N ASN A 66 1.48 15.40 6.41
CA ASN A 66 1.60 15.92 5.06
C ASN A 66 1.44 14.85 4.00
N LEU A 67 1.96 13.67 4.26
CA LEU A 67 1.81 12.59 3.30
C LEU A 67 0.34 12.20 3.13
N ALA A 68 -0.41 12.20 4.22
CA ALA A 68 -1.84 11.91 4.15
C ALA A 68 -2.56 12.95 3.28
N GLU A 69 -2.27 14.22 3.52
CA GLU A 69 -2.95 15.27 2.80
C GLU A 69 -2.55 15.31 1.34
N ASN A 70 -1.26 15.15 1.05
CA ASN A 70 -0.80 15.16 -0.32
C ASN A 70 -1.33 13.97 -1.11
N THR A 71 -1.39 12.81 -0.50
CA THR A 71 -1.88 11.63 -1.19
C THR A 71 -3.37 11.78 -1.49
N ALA A 72 -4.15 12.24 -0.53
CA ALA A 72 -5.57 12.42 -0.76
C ALA A 72 -5.85 13.46 -1.83
N LYS A 73 -4.95 14.43 -1.96
CA LYS A 73 -5.11 15.47 -2.96
C LYS A 73 -4.76 14.99 -4.36
N ASN A 74 -3.76 14.13 -4.47
CA ASN A 74 -3.22 13.74 -5.76
C ASN A 74 -3.66 12.38 -6.25
N ALA A 75 -4.28 11.57 -5.42
CA ALA A 75 -4.63 10.20 -5.78
C ALA A 75 -6.11 9.98 -5.63
N LYS A 76 -6.61 8.98 -6.33
CA LYS A 76 -8.02 8.61 -6.27
C LYS A 76 -8.13 7.10 -6.28
N LYS A 77 -9.30 6.62 -5.88
CA LYS A 77 -9.59 5.19 -5.96
C LYS A 77 -9.36 4.69 -7.37
N GLY A 78 -8.68 3.57 -7.48
CA GLY A 78 -8.40 2.95 -8.77
C GLY A 78 -7.05 3.30 -9.35
N MET A 79 -6.38 4.30 -8.83
CA MET A 79 -5.10 4.72 -9.38
C MET A 79 -3.97 3.83 -8.89
N PRO A 80 -2.97 3.59 -9.73
CA PRO A 80 -1.82 2.79 -9.31
C PRO A 80 -0.88 3.60 -8.44
N VAL A 81 -0.34 2.95 -7.43
CA VAL A 81 0.59 3.60 -6.50
C VAL A 81 1.69 2.65 -6.10
N ILE A 82 2.79 3.22 -5.64
CA ILE A 82 3.84 2.47 -4.97
C ILE A 82 3.92 3.02 -3.55
N VAL A 83 3.79 2.14 -2.57
CA VAL A 83 3.82 2.54 -1.17
C VAL A 83 5.09 1.98 -0.55
N GLU A 84 5.87 2.84 0.10
CA GLU A 84 7.06 2.43 0.82
C GLU A 84 6.91 2.85 2.26
N GLY A 85 7.30 1.97 3.16
CA GLY A 85 7.24 2.28 4.57
C GLY A 85 7.71 1.12 5.41
N ARG A 86 7.07 0.96 6.55
CA ARG A 86 7.45 -0.10 7.48
C ARG A 86 6.23 -0.90 7.87
N LEU A 87 6.45 -2.14 8.24
CA LEU A 87 5.37 -2.99 8.72
C LEU A 87 5.00 -2.56 10.13
N ASN A 88 3.72 -2.53 10.40
CA ASN A 88 3.20 -2.11 11.68
C ASN A 88 2.05 -3.02 12.05
N VAL A 89 1.90 -3.29 13.34
CA VAL A 89 0.82 -4.12 13.83
C VAL A 89 -0.01 -3.26 14.78
N GLU A 90 -1.30 -3.17 14.48
CA GLU A 90 -2.24 -2.49 15.35
C GLU A 90 -3.07 -3.53 16.09
N THR A 91 -3.23 -3.32 17.37
CA THR A 91 -4.05 -4.21 18.18
C THR A 91 -5.30 -3.44 18.58
N TYR A 92 -6.44 -4.11 18.47
CA TYR A 92 -7.69 -3.48 18.84
C TYR A 92 -8.60 -4.52 19.47
N THR A 93 -9.59 -4.05 20.21
CA THR A 93 -10.55 -4.91 20.87
C THR A 93 -11.90 -4.72 20.20
N THR A 94 -12.53 -5.83 19.82
CA THR A 94 -13.83 -5.76 19.20
C THR A 94 -14.90 -5.50 20.24
N LYS A 95 -16.12 -5.28 19.76
CA LYS A 95 -17.23 -5.04 20.66
C LYS A 95 -17.50 -6.24 21.56
N GLU A 96 -17.18 -7.42 21.11
CA GLU A 96 -17.35 -8.62 21.90
C GLU A 96 -16.24 -8.83 22.91
N GLY A 97 -15.27 -7.94 22.95
CA GLY A 97 -14.17 -8.08 23.89
C GLY A 97 -13.03 -8.94 23.38
N ILE A 98 -13.03 -9.27 22.10
CA ILE A 98 -11.98 -10.09 21.52
C ILE A 98 -10.86 -9.20 21.01
N GLU A 99 -9.64 -9.52 21.42
CA GLU A 99 -8.47 -8.80 20.93
C GLU A 99 -8.10 -9.29 19.55
N LYS A 100 -7.89 -8.36 18.66
CA LYS A 100 -7.46 -8.68 17.30
C LYS A 100 -6.32 -7.77 16.90
N SER A 101 -5.53 -8.22 15.94
CA SER A 101 -4.44 -7.43 15.43
C SER A 101 -4.52 -7.37 13.92
N GLN A 102 -4.03 -6.29 13.37
CA GLN A 102 -3.98 -6.09 11.93
C GLN A 102 -2.61 -5.57 11.56
N THR A 103 -1.99 -6.21 10.57
CA THR A 103 -0.72 -5.77 10.06
C THR A 103 -0.97 -4.81 8.91
N ASN A 104 -0.30 -3.67 8.95
CA ASN A 104 -0.42 -2.71 7.88
C ASN A 104 0.94 -2.10 7.59
N ILE A 105 0.99 -1.22 6.60
CA ILE A 105 2.21 -0.51 6.26
C ILE A 105 2.00 0.95 6.63
N VAL A 106 2.87 1.46 7.50
CA VAL A 106 2.90 2.89 7.78
C VAL A 106 3.79 3.50 6.73
N ALA A 107 3.19 4.28 5.85
CA ALA A 107 3.88 4.77 4.66
C ALA A 107 4.82 5.92 4.99
N ASP A 108 6.01 5.85 4.42
CA ASP A 108 6.95 6.97 4.41
C ASP A 108 6.84 7.72 3.11
N LYS A 109 6.58 7.02 2.03
CA LYS A 109 6.45 7.60 0.71
C LYS A 109 5.34 6.89 -0.05
N ILE A 110 4.59 7.67 -0.80
CA ILE A 110 3.56 7.13 -1.67
C ILE A 110 3.76 7.79 -3.03
N HIS A 111 4.09 6.97 -4.02
CA HIS A 111 4.29 7.46 -5.38
C HIS A 111 3.03 7.16 -6.17
N VAL A 112 2.34 8.22 -6.59
CA VAL A 112 1.14 8.06 -7.38
C VAL A 112 1.56 8.00 -8.83
N LEU A 113 1.24 6.90 -9.49
CA LEU A 113 1.64 6.71 -10.86
C LEU A 113 0.60 7.32 -11.78
N GLU A 114 1.07 7.83 -12.89
CA GLU A 114 0.19 8.49 -13.81
C GLU A 114 -0.69 7.48 -14.51
N TRP A 115 -1.94 7.83 -14.65
CA TRP A 115 -2.91 6.94 -15.27
C TRP A 115 -3.30 7.59 -16.59
N LEU A 116 -2.85 7.01 -17.69
CA LEU A 116 -3.19 7.55 -18.99
C LEU A 116 -4.52 7.00 -19.44
N PRO A 117 -5.38 7.86 -19.96
CA PRO A 117 -6.64 7.38 -20.51
C PRO A 117 -6.40 6.47 -21.68
N LYS A 118 -7.33 5.56 -21.91
CA LYS A 118 -7.18 4.58 -22.94
C LYS A 118 -7.02 5.20 -24.30
N GLU A 119 -7.69 6.27 -24.58
CA GLU A 119 -7.60 6.84 -25.89
C GLU A 119 -6.30 7.55 -26.12
N GLU A 120 -5.47 7.69 -25.12
CA GLU A 120 -4.20 8.26 -25.34
C GLU A 120 -3.12 7.26 -25.57
N THR A 121 -3.51 6.06 -25.60
CA THR A 121 -2.52 5.12 -25.87
C THR A 121 -2.31 5.11 -27.25
N PHE A 122 -1.45 5.36 -27.82
CA PHE A 122 -1.37 5.33 -29.10
C PHE A 122 -0.66 4.49 -29.51
N ASP A 123 -0.69 4.20 -29.99
CA ASP A 123 -0.27 3.51 -30.72
C ASP A 123 0.83 2.99 -30.69
N SER A 124 1.26 2.99 -30.26
CA SER A 124 2.28 2.48 -30.21
C SER A 124 2.20 1.29 -29.99
N PRO A 125 2.27 0.69 -30.66
CA PRO A 125 2.01 -0.56 -30.66
C PRO A 125 2.79 -1.18 -29.79
N SER A 126 3.38 -1.01 -29.63
CA SER A 126 4.00 -1.71 -29.01
C SER A 126 4.04 -1.55 -27.80
N GLN A 127 3.61 -1.18 -27.65
CA GLN A 127 3.55 -1.14 -26.70
C GLN A 127 3.32 -1.81 -25.98
N GLY A 128 3.42 -2.13 -26.03
CA GLY A 128 3.21 -2.67 -25.41
C GLY A 128 3.40 -3.33 -24.73
N LYS A 129 3.53 -3.34 -24.75
CA LYS A 129 3.62 -3.96 -24.10
C LYS A 129 4.04 -4.11 -23.23
N ASP A 130 4.37 -4.01 -23.01
CA ASP A 130 4.81 -4.17 -22.29
C ASP A 130 4.78 -4.11 -21.27
N THR A 131 4.78 -4.22 -20.80
CA THR A 131 4.68 -4.26 -19.80
C THR A 131 5.18 -4.42 -18.93
N PRO A 132 5.37 -4.27 -18.35
CA PRO A 132 5.92 -4.35 -17.55
C PRO A 132 5.99 -4.74 -16.55
N PHE A 133 6.02 -4.83 -15.93
CA PHE A 133 6.26 -5.30 -14.92
C PHE A 133 5.49 -5.81 -14.36
#